data_4e5ae6b8c3849f10ad0f265408a4197c
#
_entry.id   4e5ae6b8c3849f10ad0f265408a4197c
#
_cell.length_a   1.000
_cell.length_b   1.000
_cell.length_c   1.000
_cell.angle_alpha   90.00
_cell.angle_beta   90.00
_cell.angle_gamma   90.00
#
_symmetry.space_group_name_H-M   'P 1'
#
loop_
_entity.id
_entity.type
_entity.pdbx_description
1 polymer ?
#
loop_
_entity_poly.entity_id
_entity_poly.type
_entity_poly.pdbx_seq_one_letter_code
_entity_poly.pdbx_strand_id
1 'polypeptide(L)'
;MTDIAAKLAAPFDPRIVSWRVGPTTKDKSKGMALAYLDARDVMRRLDEVCGPEGWQNEYPWSDGKRVVCRIGIKITAEDRNSFEWIWKSDGAGDSDEEGEKGALSGAFKRAAVHWGIGRYLYDCKTPWVPIEAKGNSYVIPDTEKVKLANLLRRQFPAAPQQQERNATNGAGPGAAGEPLTPAEAAAHPTERERKVLAAREARKRITEALGVARTPAIIDEVIERATKDLALIKEVHEPSLDAIMALSARLKGELYGSTG
;
A
#
# COMPACT_ATOMS: atom_id res chain seq x y z
N MET A 1 1.57 23.75 4.80
CA MET A 1 0.71 22.71 5.41
C MET A 1 -0.67 22.61 4.76
N THR A 2 -1.33 23.71 4.47
CA THR A 2 -2.71 23.74 3.93
C THR A 2 -2.87 22.97 2.61
N ASP A 3 -1.89 23.01 1.72
CA ASP A 3 -1.93 22.38 0.40
C ASP A 3 -1.84 20.84 0.48
N ILE A 4 -0.93 20.28 1.28
CA ILE A 4 -0.80 18.81 1.44
C ILE A 4 -2.09 18.22 2.04
N ALA A 5 -2.63 18.83 3.09
CA ALA A 5 -3.84 18.35 3.73
C ALA A 5 -5.05 18.37 2.77
N ALA A 6 -5.21 19.42 1.97
CA ALA A 6 -6.27 19.54 0.98
C ALA A 6 -6.12 18.48 -0.14
N LYS A 7 -4.91 18.24 -0.64
CA LYS A 7 -4.63 17.23 -1.66
C LYS A 7 -4.87 15.80 -1.16
N LEU A 8 -4.47 15.50 0.09
CA LEU A 8 -4.74 14.20 0.70
C LEU A 8 -6.24 13.95 0.88
N ALA A 9 -6.98 14.97 1.28
CA ALA A 9 -8.43 14.87 1.53
C ALA A 9 -9.27 14.93 0.25
N ALA A 10 -8.68 15.25 -0.90
CA ALA A 10 -9.41 15.38 -2.16
C ALA A 10 -10.15 14.07 -2.51
N PRO A 11 -11.40 14.14 -2.98
CA PRO A 11 -12.15 12.97 -3.42
C PRO A 11 -11.39 12.17 -4.49
N PHE A 12 -11.51 10.87 -4.45
CA PHE A 12 -11.01 9.98 -5.49
C PHE A 12 -11.95 9.96 -6.69
N ASP A 13 -11.42 9.60 -7.87
CA ASP A 13 -12.27 9.26 -9.00
C ASP A 13 -13.25 8.15 -8.56
N PRO A 14 -14.58 8.34 -8.75
CA PRO A 14 -15.57 7.35 -8.35
C PRO A 14 -15.34 5.94 -8.90
N ARG A 15 -14.56 5.79 -9.98
CA ARG A 15 -14.18 4.49 -10.56
C ARG A 15 -13.18 3.72 -9.72
N ILE A 16 -12.39 4.42 -8.89
CA ILE A 16 -11.41 3.83 -7.98
C ILE A 16 -12.09 3.33 -6.70
N VAL A 17 -13.19 3.98 -6.31
CA VAL A 17 -13.92 3.61 -5.09
C VAL A 17 -14.58 2.25 -5.27
N SER A 18 -14.24 1.33 -4.40
CA SER A 18 -14.82 -0.01 -4.34
C SER A 18 -16.07 -0.03 -3.47
N TRP A 19 -16.92 -1.03 -3.70
CA TRP A 19 -18.17 -1.19 -2.98
C TRP A 19 -18.30 -2.62 -2.45
N ARG A 20 -18.70 -2.75 -1.20
CA ARG A 20 -19.02 -4.04 -0.58
C ARG A 20 -20.43 -4.06 -0.04
N VAL A 21 -20.97 -5.25 0.12
CA VAL A 21 -22.25 -5.48 0.78
C VAL A 21 -22.06 -5.33 2.28
N GLY A 22 -22.85 -4.47 2.90
CA GLY A 22 -22.98 -4.34 4.34
C GLY A 22 -24.17 -5.17 4.86
N PRO A 23 -24.97 -4.64 5.81
CA PRO A 23 -26.20 -5.28 6.26
C PRO A 23 -27.12 -5.62 5.10
N THR A 24 -27.81 -6.77 5.20
CA THR A 24 -28.73 -7.26 4.16
C THR A 24 -30.17 -7.29 4.66
N THR A 25 -31.13 -7.21 3.75
CA THR A 25 -32.56 -7.48 4.06
C THR A 25 -32.74 -8.95 4.49
N LYS A 26 -33.82 -9.23 5.20
CA LYS A 26 -34.11 -10.61 5.69
C LYS A 26 -34.21 -11.62 4.54
N ASP A 27 -34.81 -11.22 3.43
CA ASP A 27 -34.96 -12.04 2.21
C ASP A 27 -33.70 -12.09 1.34
N LYS A 28 -32.61 -11.38 1.74
CA LYS A 28 -31.34 -11.30 1.01
C LYS A 28 -31.45 -10.75 -0.41
N SER A 29 -32.54 -10.04 -0.73
CA SER A 29 -32.72 -9.41 -2.05
C SER A 29 -31.95 -8.11 -2.20
N LYS A 30 -31.67 -7.39 -1.08
CA LYS A 30 -30.93 -6.14 -1.05
C LYS A 30 -29.90 -6.12 0.06
N GLY A 31 -28.82 -5.37 -0.18
CA GLY A 31 -27.79 -5.07 0.80
C GLY A 31 -27.45 -3.58 0.81
N MET A 32 -26.99 -3.09 1.93
CA MET A 32 -26.48 -1.73 2.05
C MET A 32 -25.13 -1.64 1.33
N ALA A 33 -25.00 -0.73 0.39
CA ALA A 33 -23.76 -0.51 -0.33
C ALA A 33 -22.80 0.34 0.51
N LEU A 34 -21.64 -0.21 0.88
CA LEU A 34 -20.60 0.46 1.65
C LEU A 34 -19.39 0.76 0.75
N ALA A 35 -19.10 2.06 0.62
CA ALA A 35 -17.95 2.54 -0.14
C ALA A 35 -16.64 2.33 0.65
N TYR A 36 -15.57 1.94 -0.03
CA TYR A 36 -14.24 1.83 0.58
C TYR A 36 -13.13 2.03 -0.45
N LEU A 37 -11.93 2.30 0.03
CA LEU A 37 -10.71 2.34 -0.78
C LEU A 37 -9.88 1.07 -0.58
N ASP A 38 -9.20 0.63 -1.64
CA ASP A 38 -8.13 -0.35 -1.51
C ASP A 38 -6.90 0.31 -0.86
N ALA A 39 -6.09 -0.48 -0.13
CA ALA A 39 -4.88 0.04 0.49
C ALA A 39 -3.88 0.58 -0.55
N ARG A 40 -3.85 0.01 -1.76
CA ARG A 40 -2.99 0.48 -2.85
C ARG A 40 -3.41 1.85 -3.39
N ASP A 41 -4.69 2.17 -3.35
CA ASP A 41 -5.18 3.50 -3.75
C ASP A 41 -4.77 4.56 -2.74
N VAL A 42 -4.78 4.20 -1.45
CA VAL A 42 -4.26 5.05 -0.38
C VAL A 42 -2.75 5.29 -0.54
N MET A 43 -1.98 4.24 -0.83
CA MET A 43 -0.53 4.36 -1.08
C MET A 43 -0.25 5.27 -2.27
N ARG A 44 -0.95 5.07 -3.39
CA ARG A 44 -0.83 5.96 -4.57
C ARG A 44 -1.09 7.42 -4.23
N ARG A 45 -2.13 7.73 -3.47
CA ARG A 45 -2.43 9.10 -3.03
C ARG A 45 -1.30 9.68 -2.16
N LEU A 46 -0.72 8.88 -1.28
CA LEU A 46 0.43 9.30 -0.47
C LEU A 46 1.66 9.56 -1.34
N ASP A 47 1.95 8.69 -2.31
CA ASP A 47 3.03 8.86 -3.28
C ASP A 47 2.85 10.12 -4.15
N GLU A 48 1.63 10.34 -4.66
CA GLU A 48 1.29 11.50 -5.49
C GLU A 48 1.42 12.84 -4.75
N VAL A 49 1.04 12.88 -3.47
CA VAL A 49 0.96 14.13 -2.70
C VAL A 49 2.25 14.41 -1.94
N CYS A 50 2.86 13.39 -1.37
CA CYS A 50 4.03 13.52 -0.50
C CYS A 50 5.34 13.12 -1.20
N GLY A 51 5.26 12.41 -2.32
CA GLY A 51 6.39 11.67 -2.87
C GLY A 51 6.67 10.38 -2.09
N PRO A 52 7.30 9.37 -2.72
CA PRO A 52 7.56 8.07 -2.09
C PRO A 52 8.50 8.17 -0.86
N GLU A 53 9.29 9.23 -0.76
CA GLU A 53 10.20 9.50 0.36
C GLU A 53 9.58 10.44 1.41
N GLY A 54 8.41 10.98 1.14
CA GLY A 54 7.72 11.96 1.99
C GLY A 54 6.73 11.34 2.96
N TRP A 55 6.56 10.01 2.93
CA TRP A 55 5.69 9.31 3.87
C TRP A 55 6.26 7.93 4.22
N GLN A 56 5.83 7.39 5.35
CA GLN A 56 6.16 6.05 5.81
C GLN A 56 5.07 5.52 6.72
N ASN A 57 5.02 4.20 6.90
CA ASN A 57 4.10 3.58 7.85
C ASN A 57 4.81 2.55 8.71
N GLU A 58 4.30 2.37 9.90
CA GLU A 58 4.77 1.40 10.87
C GLU A 58 3.58 0.70 11.55
N TYR A 59 3.85 -0.49 12.06
CA TYR A 59 2.89 -1.26 12.86
C TYR A 59 3.48 -1.47 14.27
N PRO A 60 3.37 -0.45 15.15
CA PRO A 60 4.05 -0.46 16.45
C PRO A 60 3.48 -1.49 17.42
N TRP A 61 2.28 -2.01 17.17
CA TRP A 61 1.64 -2.94 18.06
C TRP A 61 0.70 -3.90 17.32
N SER A 62 0.75 -5.19 17.77
CA SER A 62 -0.19 -6.24 17.37
C SER A 62 -0.28 -7.28 18.49
N ASP A 63 -1.49 -7.76 18.79
CA ASP A 63 -1.74 -8.88 19.71
C ASP A 63 -2.19 -10.15 18.98
N GLY A 64 -2.00 -10.20 17.66
CA GLY A 64 -2.46 -11.28 16.78
C GLY A 64 -3.92 -11.19 16.37
N LYS A 65 -4.73 -10.36 17.06
CA LYS A 65 -6.14 -10.10 16.73
C LYS A 65 -6.42 -8.65 16.38
N ARG A 66 -5.62 -7.75 16.90
CA ARG A 66 -5.73 -6.30 16.65
C ARG A 66 -4.38 -5.79 16.25
N VAL A 67 -4.37 -4.83 15.32
CA VAL A 67 -3.17 -4.22 14.78
C VAL A 67 -3.34 -2.72 14.82
N VAL A 68 -2.32 -2.01 15.29
CA VAL A 68 -2.23 -0.55 15.19
C VAL A 68 -1.25 -0.22 14.07
N CYS A 69 -1.70 0.62 13.14
CA CYS A 69 -0.84 1.23 12.13
C CYS A 69 -0.67 2.71 12.45
N ARG A 70 0.53 3.25 12.23
CA ARG A 70 0.76 4.69 12.17
C ARG A 70 1.34 5.07 10.81
N ILE A 71 0.88 6.20 10.28
CA ILE A 71 1.39 6.79 9.05
C ILE A 71 2.05 8.11 9.41
N GLY A 72 3.33 8.23 9.05
CA GLY A 72 4.12 9.45 9.17
C GLY A 72 4.19 10.18 7.85
N ILE A 73 4.04 11.49 7.88
CA ILE A 73 4.28 12.37 6.74
C ILE A 73 5.37 13.36 7.12
N LYS A 74 6.35 13.49 6.23
CA LYS A 74 7.46 14.43 6.35
C LYS A 74 6.99 15.83 6.02
N ILE A 75 7.00 16.70 7.02
CA ILE A 75 6.66 18.11 6.86
C ILE A 75 7.96 18.91 6.91
N THR A 76 8.28 19.57 5.82
CA THR A 76 9.44 20.44 5.71
C THR A 76 9.09 21.82 6.26
N ALA A 77 9.94 22.38 7.11
CA ALA A 77 9.79 23.73 7.62
C ALA A 77 9.89 24.78 6.50
N GLU A 78 9.41 25.99 6.76
CA GLU A 78 9.41 27.09 5.78
C GLU A 78 10.81 27.48 5.30
N ASP A 79 11.82 27.34 6.16
CA ASP A 79 13.23 27.57 5.85
C ASP A 79 13.85 26.49 4.94
N ARG A 80 13.13 25.39 4.69
CA ARG A 80 13.55 24.20 3.91
C ARG A 80 14.81 23.48 4.42
N ASN A 81 15.34 23.88 5.56
CA ASN A 81 16.56 23.30 6.14
C ASN A 81 16.28 22.23 7.20
N SER A 82 15.05 22.16 7.68
CA SER A 82 14.61 21.17 8.66
C SER A 82 13.30 20.50 8.25
N PHE A 83 13.06 19.34 8.77
CA PHE A 83 11.80 18.63 8.59
C PHE A 83 11.41 17.93 9.89
N GLU A 84 10.11 17.66 9.99
CA GLU A 84 9.51 16.90 11.09
C GLU A 84 8.63 15.79 10.53
N TRP A 85 8.66 14.63 11.18
CA TRP A 85 7.71 13.54 10.92
C TRP A 85 6.50 13.71 11.82
N ILE A 86 5.35 14.04 11.22
CA ILE A 86 4.08 14.05 11.94
C ILE A 86 3.42 12.70 11.76
N TRP A 87 3.02 12.08 12.89
CA TRP A 87 2.46 10.75 12.91
C TRP A 87 0.99 10.77 13.31
N LYS A 88 0.18 9.96 12.62
CA LYS A 88 -1.21 9.68 12.98
C LYS A 88 -1.45 8.19 12.94
N SER A 89 -2.19 7.66 13.92
CA SER A 89 -2.38 6.23 14.12
C SER A 89 -3.84 5.87 14.28
N ASP A 90 -4.19 4.66 13.89
CA ASP A 90 -5.46 3.99 14.17
C ASP A 90 -5.26 2.48 14.15
N GLY A 91 -6.22 1.73 14.72
CA GLY A 91 -6.17 0.29 14.80
C GLY A 91 -7.33 -0.39 14.08
N ALA A 92 -7.12 -1.63 13.70
CA ALA A 92 -8.17 -2.52 13.26
C ALA A 92 -8.11 -3.83 14.05
N GLY A 93 -9.28 -4.37 14.35
CA GLY A 93 -9.41 -5.73 14.89
C GLY A 93 -9.45 -6.76 13.78
N ASP A 94 -9.21 -8.01 14.17
CA ASP A 94 -9.48 -9.16 13.34
C ASP A 94 -10.99 -9.25 13.08
N SER A 95 -11.39 -9.32 11.82
CA SER A 95 -12.75 -9.71 11.47
C SER A 95 -12.73 -11.19 11.15
N ASP A 96 -13.71 -11.94 11.62
CA ASP A 96 -13.83 -13.40 11.42
C ASP A 96 -13.71 -13.85 9.95
N GLU A 97 -13.75 -12.91 9.01
CA GLU A 97 -13.71 -13.17 7.56
C GLU A 97 -12.35 -12.89 6.87
N GLU A 98 -11.43 -12.11 7.45
CA GLU A 98 -10.25 -11.61 6.71
C GLU A 98 -8.89 -11.91 7.36
N GLY A 99 -8.81 -12.53 8.48
CA GLY A 99 -7.53 -12.90 9.13
C GLY A 99 -6.50 -11.76 9.25
N GLU A 100 -5.25 -12.11 9.55
CA GLU A 100 -4.14 -11.18 9.82
C GLU A 100 -3.87 -10.17 8.68
N LYS A 101 -3.99 -10.61 7.41
CA LYS A 101 -3.80 -9.71 6.25
C LYS A 101 -4.86 -8.62 6.16
N GLY A 102 -6.08 -8.93 6.54
CA GLY A 102 -7.18 -7.97 6.60
C GLY A 102 -6.97 -6.94 7.70
N ALA A 103 -6.47 -7.35 8.87
CA ALA A 103 -6.19 -6.49 10.00
C ALA A 103 -5.11 -5.43 9.66
N LEU A 104 -3.99 -5.83 9.04
CA LEU A 104 -2.93 -4.92 8.61
C LEU A 104 -3.44 -3.87 7.60
N SER A 105 -4.11 -4.34 6.54
CA SER A 105 -4.69 -3.46 5.51
C SER A 105 -5.79 -2.56 6.10
N GLY A 106 -6.60 -3.07 7.01
CA GLY A 106 -7.63 -2.34 7.73
C GLY A 106 -7.04 -1.22 8.58
N ALA A 107 -6.04 -1.52 9.41
CA ALA A 107 -5.35 -0.55 10.26
C ALA A 107 -4.69 0.58 9.44
N PHE A 108 -4.03 0.22 8.32
CA PHE A 108 -3.43 1.20 7.43
C PHE A 108 -4.46 2.16 6.84
N LYS A 109 -5.57 1.64 6.29
CA LYS A 109 -6.65 2.46 5.73
C LYS A 109 -7.29 3.37 6.78
N ARG A 110 -7.47 2.89 8.02
CA ARG A 110 -8.00 3.68 9.12
C ARG A 110 -7.03 4.79 9.56
N ALA A 111 -5.73 4.50 9.66
CA ALA A 111 -4.71 5.50 9.93
C ALA A 111 -4.70 6.61 8.84
N ALA A 112 -4.90 6.24 7.56
CA ALA A 112 -4.98 7.19 6.46
C ALA A 112 -6.18 8.15 6.56
N VAL A 113 -7.30 7.72 7.14
CA VAL A 113 -8.47 8.58 7.39
C VAL A 113 -8.13 9.76 8.31
N HIS A 114 -7.20 9.59 9.25
CA HIS A 114 -6.72 10.70 10.09
C HIS A 114 -5.97 11.77 9.28
N TRP A 115 -5.40 11.40 8.14
CA TRP A 115 -4.80 12.31 7.17
C TRP A 115 -5.79 12.91 6.18
N GLY A 116 -7.08 12.54 6.27
CA GLY A 116 -8.14 13.00 5.37
C GLY A 116 -8.40 12.06 4.18
N ILE A 117 -7.50 11.10 3.92
CA ILE A 117 -7.61 10.21 2.75
C ILE A 117 -8.86 9.33 2.88
N GLY A 118 -9.78 9.48 1.94
CA GLY A 118 -11.04 8.73 1.93
C GLY A 118 -12.02 9.07 3.05
N ARG A 119 -11.75 10.09 3.87
CA ARG A 119 -12.62 10.48 4.99
C ARG A 119 -14.03 10.82 4.52
N TYR A 120 -14.17 11.49 3.38
CA TYR A 120 -15.46 11.86 2.80
C TYR A 120 -16.38 10.65 2.53
N LEU A 121 -15.84 9.44 2.41
CA LEU A 121 -16.64 8.24 2.19
C LEU A 121 -17.50 7.87 3.41
N TYR A 122 -17.15 8.34 4.61
CA TYR A 122 -18.00 8.18 5.80
C TYR A 122 -19.26 9.05 5.75
N ASP A 123 -19.22 10.14 4.97
CA ASP A 123 -20.35 11.03 4.73
C ASP A 123 -21.17 10.58 3.50
N CYS A 124 -20.73 9.52 2.82
CA CYS A 124 -21.41 9.00 1.64
C CYS A 124 -22.75 8.36 2.03
N LYS A 125 -23.80 8.65 1.27
CA LYS A 125 -25.07 7.92 1.39
C LYS A 125 -24.84 6.45 1.10
N THR A 126 -25.36 5.58 1.96
CA THR A 126 -25.28 4.12 1.86
C THR A 126 -26.59 3.55 1.37
N PRO A 127 -26.87 3.58 0.05
CA PRO A 127 -28.15 3.12 -0.49
C PRO A 127 -28.29 1.60 -0.37
N TRP A 128 -29.54 1.16 -0.26
CA TRP A 128 -29.90 -0.25 -0.41
C TRP A 128 -29.98 -0.60 -1.90
N VAL A 129 -29.17 -1.55 -2.32
CA VAL A 129 -29.10 -1.99 -3.73
C VAL A 129 -29.39 -3.48 -3.84
N PRO A 130 -29.88 -3.95 -4.99
CA PRO A 130 -29.97 -5.39 -5.27
C PRO A 130 -28.59 -6.05 -5.10
N ILE A 131 -28.59 -7.28 -4.58
CA ILE A 131 -27.40 -8.08 -4.40
C ILE A 131 -27.59 -9.48 -5.01
N GLU A 132 -26.49 -10.11 -5.38
CA GLU A 132 -26.45 -11.44 -5.96
C GLU A 132 -25.61 -12.37 -5.09
N ALA A 133 -26.06 -13.62 -4.93
CA ALA A 133 -25.28 -14.63 -4.23
C ALA A 133 -24.05 -15.01 -5.06
N LYS A 134 -22.88 -15.07 -4.42
CA LYS A 134 -21.62 -15.53 -5.01
C LYS A 134 -20.90 -16.45 -4.02
N GLY A 135 -21.05 -17.76 -4.21
CA GLY A 135 -20.59 -18.74 -3.23
C GLY A 135 -21.28 -18.52 -1.87
N ASN A 136 -20.50 -18.39 -0.81
CA ASN A 136 -21.01 -18.16 0.55
C ASN A 136 -21.21 -16.66 0.89
N SER A 137 -21.00 -15.76 -0.06
CA SER A 137 -21.10 -14.31 0.13
C SER A 137 -22.09 -13.67 -0.83
N TYR A 138 -22.31 -12.37 -0.67
CA TYR A 138 -23.14 -11.56 -1.56
C TYR A 138 -22.29 -10.49 -2.23
N VAL A 139 -22.59 -10.19 -3.49
CA VAL A 139 -21.91 -9.16 -4.27
C VAL A 139 -22.91 -8.16 -4.82
N ILE A 140 -22.45 -6.94 -5.07
CA ILE A 140 -23.21 -5.90 -5.76
C ILE A 140 -22.97 -6.08 -7.26
N PRO A 141 -24.04 -6.21 -8.08
CA PRO A 141 -23.92 -6.31 -9.54
C PRO A 141 -23.19 -5.11 -10.15
N ASP A 142 -22.48 -5.31 -11.24
CA ASP A 142 -21.74 -4.23 -11.90
C ASP A 142 -22.66 -3.10 -12.42
N THR A 143 -23.87 -3.43 -12.81
CA THR A 143 -24.90 -2.45 -13.19
C THR A 143 -25.22 -1.48 -12.04
N GLU A 144 -25.27 -1.97 -10.80
CA GLU A 144 -25.49 -1.14 -9.62
C GLU A 144 -24.24 -0.35 -9.25
N LYS A 145 -23.04 -0.92 -9.43
CA LYS A 145 -21.77 -0.19 -9.21
C LYS A 145 -21.65 1.06 -10.06
N VAL A 146 -22.14 1.03 -11.31
CA VAL A 146 -22.20 2.22 -12.18
C VAL A 146 -23.12 3.30 -11.59
N LYS A 147 -24.28 2.91 -11.06
CA LYS A 147 -25.20 3.85 -10.39
C LYS A 147 -24.58 4.46 -9.14
N LEU A 148 -23.89 3.63 -8.35
CA LEU A 148 -23.18 4.04 -7.14
C LEU A 148 -22.03 5.00 -7.45
N ALA A 149 -21.25 4.77 -8.49
CA ALA A 149 -20.19 5.68 -8.94
C ALA A 149 -20.78 7.04 -9.38
N ASN A 150 -21.93 7.05 -10.05
CA ASN A 150 -22.64 8.28 -10.42
C ASN A 150 -23.22 9.02 -9.19
N LEU A 151 -23.70 8.28 -8.19
CA LEU A 151 -24.14 8.86 -6.91
C LEU A 151 -22.98 9.57 -6.22
N LEU A 152 -21.84 8.89 -6.12
CA LEU A 152 -20.63 9.43 -5.49
C LEU A 152 -20.15 10.70 -6.21
N ARG A 153 -20.14 10.71 -7.55
CA ARG A 153 -19.76 11.87 -8.37
C ARG A 153 -20.66 13.08 -8.10
N ARG A 154 -21.96 12.85 -7.86
CA ARG A 154 -22.91 13.93 -7.55
C ARG A 154 -22.75 14.46 -6.12
N GLN A 155 -22.42 13.59 -5.16
CA GLN A 155 -22.23 14.00 -3.77
C GLN A 155 -20.88 14.69 -3.55
N PHE A 156 -19.84 14.23 -4.21
CA PHE A 156 -18.47 14.72 -4.07
C PHE A 156 -17.90 15.00 -5.46
N PRO A 157 -18.30 16.12 -6.09
CA PRO A 157 -17.70 16.51 -7.36
C PRO A 157 -16.21 16.71 -7.16
N ALA A 158 -15.40 16.04 -7.99
CA ALA A 158 -13.97 16.29 -8.02
C ALA A 158 -13.74 17.79 -8.26
N ALA A 159 -12.88 18.42 -7.48
CA ALA A 159 -12.43 19.77 -7.80
C ALA A 159 -11.89 19.74 -9.24
N PRO A 160 -12.16 20.79 -10.06
CA PRO A 160 -11.64 20.85 -11.39
C PRO A 160 -10.12 20.70 -11.31
N GLN A 161 -9.61 19.55 -11.75
CA GLN A 161 -8.18 19.37 -11.93
C GLN A 161 -7.77 20.43 -12.92
N GLN A 162 -6.98 21.41 -12.48
CA GLN A 162 -6.23 22.23 -13.38
C GLN A 162 -5.37 21.26 -14.20
N GLN A 163 -5.83 20.97 -15.41
CA GLN A 163 -4.98 20.45 -16.45
C GLN A 163 -3.88 21.48 -16.60
N GLU A 164 -2.73 21.23 -16.01
CA GLU A 164 -1.52 21.93 -16.43
C GLU A 164 -1.38 21.66 -17.91
N ARG A 165 -1.74 22.70 -18.68
CA ARG A 165 -1.46 22.81 -20.10
C ARG A 165 0.07 22.87 -20.21
N ASN A 166 0.73 21.74 -20.33
CA ASN A 166 2.02 21.68 -20.99
C ASN A 166 1.76 21.84 -22.49
N ALA A 167 1.55 23.08 -22.87
CA ALA A 167 1.61 23.49 -24.25
C ALA A 167 2.97 24.13 -24.51
N THR A 168 3.65 23.50 -25.44
CA THR A 168 4.66 24.06 -26.34
C THR A 168 6.02 24.49 -25.80
N ASN A 169 7.06 23.79 -26.25
CA ASN A 169 7.88 24.25 -27.36
C ASN A 169 8.97 23.23 -27.70
N GLY A 170 9.19 23.04 -29.00
CA GLY A 170 10.43 22.50 -29.55
C GLY A 170 10.23 21.36 -30.55
N ALA A 171 9.96 21.73 -31.77
CA ALA A 171 9.95 20.84 -32.93
C ALA A 171 11.36 20.39 -33.32
N GLY A 172 11.49 19.11 -33.68
CA GLY A 172 12.59 18.56 -34.48
C GLY A 172 12.23 17.13 -34.89
N PRO A 173 12.32 16.77 -36.22
CA PRO A 173 11.76 15.53 -36.73
C PRO A 173 12.75 14.37 -36.66
N GLY A 174 12.30 13.21 -36.24
CA GLY A 174 13.10 11.99 -36.31
C GLY A 174 12.37 10.73 -35.90
N ALA A 175 12.01 9.96 -36.94
CA ALA A 175 11.72 8.52 -36.95
C ALA A 175 10.54 7.96 -36.12
N ALA A 176 9.50 7.58 -36.84
CA ALA A 176 8.32 6.88 -36.38
C ALA A 176 8.63 5.46 -35.86
N GLY A 177 8.30 5.23 -34.59
CA GLY A 177 7.92 3.94 -34.04
C GLY A 177 6.51 4.09 -33.53
N GLU A 178 5.62 3.19 -33.88
CA GLU A 178 4.22 3.19 -33.43
C GLU A 178 4.13 3.20 -31.91
N PRO A 179 3.23 4.00 -31.32
CA PRO A 179 3.07 4.01 -29.87
C PRO A 179 2.40 2.71 -29.43
N LEU A 180 3.09 1.99 -28.53
CA LEU A 180 2.55 0.81 -27.83
C LEU A 180 1.27 1.19 -27.09
N THR A 181 0.25 0.33 -27.15
CA THR A 181 -1.02 0.50 -26.46
C THR A 181 -0.81 0.47 -24.92
N PRO A 182 -1.65 1.16 -24.12
CA PRO A 182 -1.54 1.17 -22.65
C PRO A 182 -1.55 -0.22 -22.00
N ALA A 183 -2.07 -1.24 -22.69
CA ALA A 183 -2.06 -2.64 -22.23
C ALA A 183 -0.68 -3.31 -22.41
N GLU A 184 0.08 -2.94 -23.43
CA GLU A 184 1.42 -3.49 -23.70
C GLU A 184 2.50 -2.83 -22.83
N ALA A 185 2.32 -1.56 -22.45
CA ALA A 185 3.21 -0.87 -21.50
C ALA A 185 3.09 -1.42 -20.07
N ALA A 186 1.96 -2.04 -19.69
CA ALA A 186 1.75 -2.66 -18.39
C ALA A 186 2.33 -4.09 -18.28
N ALA A 187 2.79 -4.69 -19.38
CA ALA A 187 3.21 -6.10 -19.42
C ALA A 187 4.68 -6.34 -19.07
N HIS A 188 5.52 -5.30 -18.99
CA HIS A 188 6.95 -5.46 -18.70
C HIS A 188 7.38 -4.56 -17.54
N PRO A 189 7.78 -5.15 -16.39
CA PRO A 189 8.30 -4.38 -15.28
C PRO A 189 9.58 -3.63 -15.70
N THR A 190 9.71 -2.39 -15.26
CA THR A 190 10.89 -1.57 -15.46
C THR A 190 12.14 -2.26 -14.89
N GLU A 191 13.33 -1.88 -15.34
CA GLU A 191 14.58 -2.43 -14.79
C GLU A 191 14.69 -2.24 -13.27
N ARG A 192 14.23 -1.11 -12.75
CA ARG A 192 14.18 -0.82 -11.31
C ARG A 192 13.22 -1.76 -10.58
N GLU A 193 12.03 -2.01 -11.13
CA GLU A 193 11.05 -2.94 -10.54
C GLU A 193 11.55 -4.37 -10.55
N ARG A 194 12.26 -4.80 -11.60
CA ARG A 194 12.92 -6.11 -11.67
C ARG A 194 13.99 -6.25 -10.58
N LYS A 195 14.81 -5.21 -10.37
CA LYS A 195 15.83 -5.20 -9.29
C LYS A 195 15.18 -5.26 -7.91
N VAL A 196 14.11 -4.51 -7.67
CA VAL A 196 13.37 -4.53 -6.39
C VAL A 196 12.76 -5.91 -6.13
N LEU A 197 12.15 -6.52 -7.14
CA LEU A 197 11.57 -7.87 -7.02
C LEU A 197 12.66 -8.91 -6.75
N ALA A 198 13.75 -8.86 -7.50
CA ALA A 198 14.88 -9.78 -7.32
C ALA A 198 15.53 -9.63 -5.93
N ALA A 199 15.72 -8.41 -5.43
CA ALA A 199 16.25 -8.16 -4.08
C ALA A 199 15.29 -8.69 -2.99
N ARG A 200 13.99 -8.58 -3.18
CA ARG A 200 12.98 -9.13 -2.25
C ARG A 200 13.01 -10.65 -2.19
N GLU A 201 13.11 -11.30 -3.34
CA GLU A 201 13.23 -12.76 -3.42
C GLU A 201 14.56 -13.26 -2.85
N ALA A 202 15.67 -12.56 -3.12
CA ALA A 202 16.98 -12.83 -2.56
C ALA A 202 16.94 -12.75 -1.02
N ARG A 203 16.36 -11.69 -0.46
CA ARG A 203 16.19 -11.54 0.99
C ARG A 203 15.39 -12.70 1.58
N LYS A 204 14.30 -13.12 0.93
CA LYS A 204 13.47 -14.24 1.39
C LYS A 204 14.30 -15.54 1.45
N ARG A 205 15.01 -15.89 0.37
CA ARG A 205 15.87 -17.09 0.31
C ARG A 205 16.92 -17.09 1.41
N ILE A 206 17.61 -15.98 1.61
CA ILE A 206 18.67 -15.87 2.64
C ILE A 206 18.07 -16.04 4.05
N THR A 207 16.96 -15.38 4.33
CA THR A 207 16.31 -15.46 5.64
C THR A 207 15.81 -16.88 5.94
N GLU A 208 15.23 -17.56 4.96
CA GLU A 208 14.82 -18.97 5.07
C GLU A 208 16.02 -19.90 5.30
N ALA A 209 17.10 -19.73 4.56
CA ALA A 209 18.32 -20.52 4.73
C ALA A 209 18.97 -20.31 6.10
N LEU A 210 19.02 -19.08 6.61
CA LEU A 210 19.48 -18.78 7.96
C LEU A 210 18.58 -19.41 9.03
N GLY A 211 17.26 -19.42 8.83
CA GLY A 211 16.28 -19.99 9.77
C GLY A 211 16.41 -21.52 9.96
N VAL A 212 16.96 -22.25 8.99
CA VAL A 212 17.21 -23.70 9.06
C VAL A 212 18.63 -24.07 9.43
N ALA A 213 19.55 -23.13 9.52
CA ALA A 213 20.95 -23.37 9.89
C ALA A 213 21.05 -23.88 11.34
N ARG A 214 21.82 -24.93 11.55
CA ARG A 214 21.98 -25.59 12.86
C ARG A 214 23.37 -25.44 13.46
N THR A 215 24.30 -24.88 12.73
CA THR A 215 25.66 -24.60 13.19
C THR A 215 26.13 -23.23 12.69
N PRO A 216 27.06 -22.56 13.43
CA PRO A 216 27.61 -21.31 13.00
C PRO A 216 28.32 -21.38 11.63
N ALA A 217 28.98 -22.52 11.33
CA ALA A 217 29.63 -22.73 10.03
C ALA A 217 28.64 -22.72 8.85
N ILE A 218 27.44 -23.28 9.03
CA ILE A 218 26.39 -23.24 8.01
C ILE A 218 25.89 -21.79 7.80
N ILE A 219 25.80 -20.99 8.86
CA ILE A 219 25.44 -19.57 8.76
C ILE A 219 26.47 -18.81 7.92
N ASP A 220 27.77 -19.05 8.17
CA ASP A 220 28.86 -18.44 7.39
C ASP A 220 28.77 -18.83 5.91
N GLU A 221 28.55 -20.10 5.63
CA GLU A 221 28.42 -20.61 4.26
C GLU A 221 27.20 -20.00 3.54
N VAL A 222 26.05 -19.80 4.22
CA VAL A 222 24.87 -19.14 3.66
C VAL A 222 25.19 -17.69 3.28
N ILE A 223 25.85 -16.94 4.15
CA ILE A 223 26.24 -15.54 3.90
C ILE A 223 27.24 -15.45 2.75
N GLU A 224 28.24 -16.31 2.72
CA GLU A 224 29.28 -16.34 1.67
C GLU A 224 28.66 -16.64 0.30
N ARG A 225 27.81 -17.65 0.20
CA ARG A 225 27.10 -18.00 -1.04
C ARG A 225 26.14 -16.91 -1.51
N ALA A 226 25.62 -16.12 -0.60
CA ALA A 226 24.66 -15.04 -0.90
C ALA A 226 25.33 -13.71 -1.30
N THR A 227 26.64 -13.63 -1.50
CA THR A 227 27.38 -12.37 -1.73
C THR A 227 26.76 -11.50 -2.83
N LYS A 228 26.36 -12.09 -3.97
CA LYS A 228 25.73 -11.35 -5.07
C LYS A 228 24.31 -10.84 -4.70
N ASP A 229 23.55 -11.67 -4.00
CA ASP A 229 22.21 -11.33 -3.51
C ASP A 229 22.28 -10.23 -2.45
N LEU A 230 23.28 -10.26 -1.56
CA LEU A 230 23.52 -9.23 -0.55
C LEU A 230 23.94 -7.89 -1.19
N ALA A 231 24.77 -7.92 -2.23
CA ALA A 231 25.12 -6.73 -3.00
C ALA A 231 23.89 -6.08 -3.67
N LEU A 232 23.02 -6.90 -4.27
CA LEU A 232 21.77 -6.42 -4.86
C LEU A 232 20.81 -5.85 -3.79
N ILE A 233 20.70 -6.51 -2.64
CA ILE A 233 19.88 -6.02 -1.52
C ILE A 233 20.41 -4.69 -1.02
N LYS A 234 21.72 -4.52 -0.89
CA LYS A 234 22.36 -3.26 -0.50
C LYS A 234 22.03 -2.13 -1.47
N GLU A 235 22.15 -2.39 -2.79
CA GLU A 235 21.84 -1.41 -3.84
C GLU A 235 20.39 -0.93 -3.79
N VAL A 236 19.46 -1.84 -3.50
CA VAL A 236 18.02 -1.54 -3.51
C VAL A 236 17.52 -0.99 -2.17
N HIS A 237 18.00 -1.54 -1.05
CA HIS A 237 17.53 -1.18 0.29
C HIS A 237 18.54 -1.60 1.38
N GLU A 238 19.48 -0.74 1.70
CA GLU A 238 20.57 -0.97 2.68
C GLU A 238 20.08 -1.45 4.06
N PRO A 239 18.99 -0.90 4.66
CA PRO A 239 18.46 -1.42 5.94
C PRO A 239 18.05 -2.90 5.91
N SER A 240 17.70 -3.45 4.74
CA SER A 240 17.41 -4.88 4.60
C SER A 240 18.68 -5.73 4.68
N LEU A 241 19.82 -5.23 4.23
CA LEU A 241 21.12 -5.88 4.42
C LEU A 241 21.48 -5.91 5.91
N ASP A 242 21.36 -4.77 6.60
CA ASP A 242 21.65 -4.66 8.03
C ASP A 242 20.81 -5.64 8.85
N ALA A 243 19.52 -5.79 8.52
CA ALA A 243 18.63 -6.74 9.18
C ALA A 243 19.07 -8.20 8.98
N ILE A 244 19.55 -8.58 7.79
CA ILE A 244 20.09 -9.92 7.51
C ILE A 244 21.38 -10.15 8.31
N MET A 245 22.27 -9.19 8.33
CA MET A 245 23.53 -9.29 9.06
C MET A 245 23.31 -9.38 10.57
N ALA A 246 22.38 -8.60 11.11
CA ALA A 246 21.99 -8.67 12.52
C ALA A 246 21.36 -10.02 12.86
N LEU A 247 20.50 -10.57 11.99
CA LEU A 247 19.91 -11.90 12.17
C LEU A 247 21.00 -12.99 12.18
N SER A 248 21.95 -12.96 11.26
CA SER A 248 23.04 -13.93 11.20
C SER A 248 23.92 -13.90 12.46
N ALA A 249 24.24 -12.70 12.95
CA ALA A 249 25.01 -12.52 14.18
C ALA A 249 24.27 -13.05 15.42
N ARG A 250 22.97 -12.77 15.53
CA ARG A 250 22.13 -13.28 16.62
C ARG A 250 22.05 -14.79 16.62
N LEU A 251 21.76 -15.42 15.46
CA LEU A 251 21.68 -16.89 15.35
C LEU A 251 23.01 -17.57 15.68
N LYS A 252 24.14 -17.00 15.30
CA LYS A 252 25.45 -17.50 15.72
C LYS A 252 25.61 -17.42 17.23
N GLY A 253 25.23 -16.31 17.87
CA GLY A 253 25.30 -16.15 19.33
C GLY A 253 24.44 -17.18 20.06
N GLU A 254 23.22 -17.45 19.57
CA GLU A 254 22.32 -18.47 20.13
C GLU A 254 22.90 -19.89 20.02
N LEU A 255 23.56 -20.21 18.89
CA LEU A 255 24.17 -21.53 18.66
C LEU A 255 25.48 -21.70 19.43
N TYR A 256 26.28 -20.67 19.68
CA TYR A 256 27.46 -20.73 20.53
C TYR A 256 27.13 -20.81 22.03
N GLY A 257 26.01 -20.16 22.47
CA GLY A 257 25.54 -20.16 23.85
C GLY A 257 24.90 -21.47 24.30
N SER A 258 24.53 -22.37 23.38
CA SER A 258 23.92 -23.68 23.68
C SER A 258 24.95 -24.85 23.84
N THR A 259 26.22 -24.58 23.71
CA THR A 259 27.31 -25.57 23.80
C THR A 259 28.17 -25.47 25.09
N GLY A 260 27.61 -24.77 26.13
CA GLY A 260 28.23 -24.65 27.44
C GLY A 260 27.49 -25.42 28.52
#